data_c1716e305680706b139b4a279f3417e2
#
_entry.id   c1716e305680706b139b4a279f3417e2
#
_cell.length_a   1.000
_cell.length_b   1.000
_cell.length_c   1.000
_cell.angle_alpha   90.00
_cell.angle_beta   90.00
_cell.angle_gamma   90.00
#
_symmetry.space_group_name_H-M   'P 1'
#
loop_
_entity.id
_entity.type
_entity.pdbx_description
1 polymer ?
#
loop_
_entity_poly.entity_id
_entity_poly.type
_entity_poly.pdbx_seq_one_letter_code
_entity_poly.pdbx_strand_id
1 'polypeptide(L)'
;MYTDVFIYICSYLSGYVLTWVAMVTEVVLCDRDASGDMAVQSWTQSLQSSRKTALIHDGKRKIHFLFTDGNEMAEEYDLKTDELIVRKWRNKSTLGAQGQWEVEVGEPPASPVASSDDVIKENNSNPLFMRTDTKSSFQWRIRNLPYPKDVFSVVVEPSEKCIIIKTSNKKYYKKFSVPDMERSELPFDCSALSFTHANNTLIVSYKKPKEILTLEQELLKELKKLKGTGDGNVDCKTQ
;
A
#
# COMPACT_ATOMS: atom_id res chain seq x y z
N MET A 1 28.11 4.12 -23.91
CA MET A 1 29.26 5.02 -23.92
C MET A 1 29.80 5.03 -22.51
N TYR A 2 30.86 4.24 -22.27
CA TYR A 2 31.46 4.05 -20.95
C TYR A 2 32.42 5.21 -20.69
N THR A 3 32.22 5.89 -19.55
CA THR A 3 33.20 6.86 -19.04
C THR A 3 33.79 6.27 -17.76
N ASP A 4 35.01 5.78 -17.88
CA ASP A 4 35.83 5.34 -16.75
C ASP A 4 36.30 6.55 -15.96
N VAL A 5 35.83 6.64 -14.69
CA VAL A 5 36.34 7.64 -13.75
C VAL A 5 37.36 6.95 -12.85
N PHE A 6 38.63 7.25 -13.06
CA PHE A 6 39.73 6.83 -12.19
C PHE A 6 39.91 7.86 -11.06
N ILE A 7 39.73 7.44 -9.82
CA ILE A 7 40.12 8.24 -8.66
C ILE A 7 41.44 7.69 -8.11
N TYR A 8 42.50 8.51 -8.18
CA TYR A 8 43.80 8.21 -7.57
C TYR A 8 43.82 8.76 -6.12
N ILE A 9 44.04 7.87 -5.16
CA ILE A 9 44.33 8.28 -3.78
C ILE A 9 45.81 7.96 -3.54
N CYS A 10 46.63 9.02 -3.36
CA CYS A 10 48.01 8.91 -3.03
C CYS A 10 48.20 9.10 -1.52
N SER A 11 48.58 8.04 -0.79
CA SER A 11 48.98 8.15 0.61
C SER A 11 50.48 7.86 0.73
N TYR A 12 51.20 8.86 1.23
CA TYR A 12 52.63 8.74 1.56
C TYR A 12 52.78 8.07 2.93
N LEU A 13 53.44 6.91 2.96
CA LEU A 13 54.07 6.39 4.17
C LEU A 13 55.45 5.84 3.81
N SER A 14 56.43 6.29 4.58
CA SER A 14 57.82 6.03 4.38
C SER A 14 58.16 4.55 4.48
N GLY A 15 58.81 4.04 3.43
CA GLY A 15 59.85 3.01 3.58
C GLY A 15 59.45 1.56 3.30
N TYR A 16 58.41 1.19 2.58
CA TYR A 16 58.22 -0.20 2.11
C TYR A 16 57.52 -0.26 0.75
N VAL A 17 57.90 -1.32 0.03
CA VAL A 17 57.54 -1.69 -1.35
C VAL A 17 56.08 -1.46 -1.70
N LEU A 18 55.87 -0.77 -2.84
CA LEU A 18 54.58 -0.53 -3.46
C LEU A 18 54.00 -1.83 -4.03
N THR A 19 52.98 -2.40 -3.37
CA THR A 19 52.08 -3.34 -4.00
C THR A 19 50.82 -2.58 -4.42
N TRP A 20 50.57 -2.53 -5.72
CA TRP A 20 49.36 -1.93 -6.29
C TRP A 20 48.19 -2.88 -6.07
N VAL A 21 47.23 -2.50 -5.23
CA VAL A 21 45.93 -3.15 -5.18
C VAL A 21 44.95 -2.24 -5.92
N ALA A 22 44.61 -2.63 -7.13
CA ALA A 22 43.51 -1.99 -7.86
C ALA A 22 42.21 -2.49 -7.26
N MET A 23 41.57 -1.67 -6.40
CA MET A 23 40.19 -1.87 -5.99
C MET A 23 39.28 -1.33 -7.09
N VAL A 24 38.78 -2.22 -7.94
CA VAL A 24 37.67 -1.92 -8.85
C VAL A 24 36.42 -1.91 -7.99
N THR A 25 35.99 -0.73 -7.55
CA THR A 25 34.65 -0.54 -7.07
C THR A 25 33.74 -0.46 -8.30
N GLU A 26 33.13 -1.57 -8.63
CA GLU A 26 32.01 -1.62 -9.57
C GLU A 26 30.86 -0.82 -8.92
N VAL A 27 30.74 0.45 -9.33
CA VAL A 27 29.54 1.21 -9.05
C VAL A 27 28.48 0.60 -9.95
N VAL A 28 27.73 -0.35 -9.42
CA VAL A 28 26.48 -0.76 -10.02
C VAL A 28 25.59 0.48 -9.96
N LEU A 29 25.60 1.24 -11.04
CA LEU A 29 24.52 2.15 -11.34
C LEU A 29 23.29 1.25 -11.45
N CYS A 30 22.49 1.22 -10.39
CA CYS A 30 21.15 0.68 -10.46
C CYS A 30 20.46 1.51 -11.52
N ASP A 31 20.40 1.00 -12.74
CA ASP A 31 19.50 1.52 -13.76
C ASP A 31 18.13 1.58 -13.08
N ARG A 32 17.59 2.77 -12.93
CA ARG A 32 16.20 2.97 -12.51
C ARG A 32 15.36 2.28 -13.56
N ASP A 33 14.89 1.15 -13.16
CA ASP A 33 14.35 0.11 -13.98
C ASP A 33 13.22 0.62 -14.86
N ALA A 34 13.43 0.54 -16.17
CA ALA A 34 12.37 0.60 -17.17
C ALA A 34 11.21 -0.39 -16.85
N SER A 35 11.47 -1.40 -15.99
CA SER A 35 10.48 -2.35 -15.51
C SER A 35 9.40 -1.69 -14.62
N GLY A 36 9.78 -0.80 -13.70
CA GLY A 36 8.84 -0.10 -12.83
C GLY A 36 7.90 0.81 -13.61
N ASP A 37 8.42 1.54 -14.60
CA ASP A 37 7.58 2.39 -15.46
C ASP A 37 6.60 1.55 -16.30
N MET A 38 6.99 0.40 -16.80
CA MET A 38 6.10 -0.50 -17.54
C MET A 38 5.01 -1.10 -16.64
N ALA A 39 5.32 -1.45 -15.41
CA ALA A 39 4.34 -2.00 -14.47
C ALA A 39 3.33 -0.95 -14.00
N VAL A 40 3.79 0.29 -13.72
CA VAL A 40 2.88 1.41 -13.43
C VAL A 40 1.96 1.69 -14.61
N GLN A 41 2.48 1.66 -15.85
CA GLN A 41 1.68 1.81 -17.05
C GLN A 41 0.68 0.67 -17.21
N SER A 42 1.08 -0.58 -16.95
CA SER A 42 0.20 -1.75 -16.99
C SER A 42 -0.95 -1.64 -15.98
N TRP A 43 -0.64 -1.23 -14.74
CA TRP A 43 -1.66 -1.00 -13.71
C TRP A 43 -2.58 0.16 -14.09
N THR A 44 -2.04 1.27 -14.56
CA THR A 44 -2.80 2.42 -15.06
C THR A 44 -3.74 2.01 -16.20
N GLN A 45 -3.25 1.22 -17.14
CA GLN A 45 -4.04 0.72 -18.25
C GLN A 45 -5.18 -0.19 -17.78
N SER A 46 -4.92 -1.05 -16.78
CA SER A 46 -5.95 -1.89 -16.15
C SER A 46 -7.03 -1.05 -15.47
N LEU A 47 -6.63 0.00 -14.76
CA LEU A 47 -7.58 0.95 -14.18
C LEU A 47 -8.39 1.68 -15.27
N GLN A 48 -7.74 2.17 -16.32
CA GLN A 48 -8.41 2.90 -17.42
C GLN A 48 -9.39 2.01 -18.20
N SER A 49 -9.02 0.77 -18.48
CA SER A 49 -9.86 -0.19 -19.21
C SER A 49 -11.01 -0.78 -18.40
N SER A 50 -10.95 -0.66 -17.07
CA SER A 50 -12.02 -1.15 -16.19
C SER A 50 -13.30 -0.35 -16.38
N ARG A 51 -14.45 -1.05 -16.31
CA ARG A 51 -15.77 -0.40 -16.26
C ARG A 51 -15.95 0.22 -14.87
N LYS A 52 -16.21 1.54 -14.84
CA LYS A 52 -16.37 2.30 -13.59
C LYS A 52 -17.81 2.76 -13.44
N THR A 53 -18.36 2.61 -12.24
CA THR A 53 -19.65 3.21 -11.84
C THR A 53 -19.43 4.03 -10.57
N ALA A 54 -20.06 5.20 -10.51
CA ALA A 54 -19.91 6.12 -9.40
C ALA A 54 -21.26 6.36 -8.71
N LEU A 55 -21.27 6.37 -7.39
CA LEU A 55 -22.39 6.74 -6.54
C LEU A 55 -21.92 7.80 -5.54
N ILE A 56 -22.70 8.86 -5.36
CA ILE A 56 -22.46 9.86 -4.33
C ILE A 56 -23.54 9.71 -3.27
N HIS A 57 -23.13 9.34 -2.06
CA HIS A 57 -24.02 9.11 -0.94
C HIS A 57 -23.31 9.39 0.38
N ASP A 58 -23.99 10.00 1.36
CA ASP A 58 -23.47 10.30 2.70
C ASP A 58 -22.12 11.04 2.71
N GLY A 59 -21.94 12.04 1.84
CA GLY A 59 -20.70 12.81 1.78
C GLY A 59 -19.49 12.02 1.25
N LYS A 60 -19.73 10.85 0.68
CA LYS A 60 -18.72 9.97 0.09
C LYS A 60 -18.98 9.74 -1.39
N ARG A 61 -17.88 9.63 -2.14
CA ARG A 61 -17.90 9.12 -3.51
C ARG A 61 -17.52 7.65 -3.47
N LYS A 62 -18.44 6.77 -3.88
CA LYS A 62 -18.22 5.34 -3.99
C LYS A 62 -18.02 5.00 -5.45
N ILE A 63 -16.90 4.36 -5.77
CA ILE A 63 -16.55 3.94 -7.12
C ILE A 63 -16.45 2.42 -7.13
N HIS A 64 -17.12 1.82 -8.08
CA HIS A 64 -17.00 0.39 -8.34
C HIS A 64 -16.30 0.19 -9.69
N PHE A 65 -15.23 -0.59 -9.66
CA PHE A 65 -14.44 -0.99 -10.82
C PHE A 65 -14.74 -2.47 -11.13
N LEU A 66 -15.03 -2.75 -12.38
CA LEU A 66 -15.11 -4.10 -12.89
C LEU A 66 -13.99 -4.27 -13.93
N PHE A 67 -13.01 -5.10 -13.59
CA PHE A 67 -11.87 -5.38 -14.44
C PHE A 67 -12.20 -6.42 -15.52
N THR A 68 -11.40 -6.47 -16.58
CA THR A 68 -11.58 -7.37 -17.72
C THR A 68 -11.46 -8.86 -17.37
N ASP A 69 -10.72 -9.17 -16.31
CA ASP A 69 -10.56 -10.51 -15.74
C ASP A 69 -11.75 -10.96 -14.86
N GLY A 70 -12.70 -10.04 -14.63
CA GLY A 70 -13.87 -10.27 -13.79
C GLY A 70 -13.66 -10.02 -12.31
N ASN A 71 -12.48 -9.57 -11.89
CA ASN A 71 -12.25 -9.07 -10.55
C ASN A 71 -12.93 -7.72 -10.36
N GLU A 72 -13.28 -7.42 -9.11
CA GLU A 72 -13.96 -6.19 -8.77
C GLU A 72 -13.20 -5.47 -7.66
N MET A 73 -13.15 -4.16 -7.77
CA MET A 73 -12.62 -3.27 -6.71
C MET A 73 -13.68 -2.22 -6.39
N ALA A 74 -13.85 -1.93 -5.12
CA ALA A 74 -14.70 -0.83 -4.69
C ALA A 74 -13.90 0.12 -3.80
N GLU A 75 -13.98 1.41 -4.13
CA GLU A 75 -13.32 2.48 -3.40
C GLU A 75 -14.33 3.49 -2.88
N GLU A 76 -14.09 4.01 -1.67
CA GLU A 76 -14.87 5.10 -1.09
C GLU A 76 -13.92 6.25 -0.76
N TYR A 77 -14.26 7.44 -1.26
CA TYR A 77 -13.52 8.68 -1.03
C TYR A 77 -14.38 9.67 -0.25
N ASP A 78 -13.78 10.39 0.67
CA ASP A 78 -14.40 11.56 1.30
C ASP A 78 -14.53 12.69 0.28
N LEU A 79 -15.72 13.28 0.15
CA LEU A 79 -15.97 14.36 -0.83
C LEU A 79 -15.28 15.67 -0.48
N LYS A 80 -14.96 15.91 0.80
CA LYS A 80 -14.35 17.16 1.27
C LYS A 80 -12.82 17.12 1.17
N THR A 81 -12.25 15.98 1.58
CA THR A 81 -10.80 15.82 1.65
C THR A 81 -10.20 15.13 0.43
N ASP A 82 -11.03 14.43 -0.36
CA ASP A 82 -10.62 13.55 -1.46
C ASP A 82 -9.71 12.39 -1.00
N GLU A 83 -9.73 12.04 0.27
CA GLU A 83 -8.96 10.93 0.82
C GLU A 83 -9.67 9.60 0.61
N LEU A 84 -8.90 8.57 0.30
CA LEU A 84 -9.38 7.20 0.21
C LEU A 84 -9.70 6.69 1.63
N ILE A 85 -10.97 6.37 1.89
CA ILE A 85 -11.43 5.84 3.18
C ILE A 85 -11.43 4.33 3.17
N VAL A 86 -11.94 3.73 2.09
CA VAL A 86 -12.08 2.28 1.95
C VAL A 86 -11.64 1.85 0.56
N ARG A 87 -10.86 0.77 0.51
CA ARG A 87 -10.65 -0.03 -0.71
C ARG A 87 -10.87 -1.49 -0.37
N LYS A 88 -11.69 -2.14 -1.14
CA LYS A 88 -12.00 -3.57 -1.00
C LYS A 88 -12.00 -4.25 -2.36
N TRP A 89 -11.60 -5.51 -2.35
CA TRP A 89 -11.50 -6.36 -3.52
C TRP A 89 -12.44 -7.53 -3.44
N ARG A 90 -12.92 -7.97 -4.58
CA ARG A 90 -13.67 -9.22 -4.75
C ARG A 90 -13.10 -9.95 -5.95
N ASN A 91 -12.39 -11.01 -5.67
CA ASN A 91 -11.75 -11.84 -6.69
C ASN A 91 -12.71 -12.91 -7.19
N LYS A 92 -12.72 -13.13 -8.49
CA LYS A 92 -13.45 -14.23 -9.10
C LYS A 92 -12.66 -15.52 -8.89
N SER A 93 -13.32 -16.57 -8.42
CA SER A 93 -12.66 -17.87 -8.28
C SER A 93 -12.38 -18.49 -9.66
N THR A 94 -11.45 -19.45 -9.72
CA THR A 94 -11.13 -20.21 -10.94
C THR A 94 -12.34 -20.97 -11.51
N LEU A 95 -13.33 -21.27 -10.67
CA LEU A 95 -14.60 -21.89 -11.07
C LEU A 95 -15.68 -20.88 -11.47
N GLY A 96 -15.34 -19.60 -11.53
CA GLY A 96 -16.25 -18.54 -11.95
C GLY A 96 -17.19 -18.00 -10.86
N ALA A 97 -17.14 -18.54 -9.63
CA ALA A 97 -17.92 -17.99 -8.52
C ALA A 97 -17.30 -16.68 -8.01
N GLN A 98 -18.17 -15.76 -7.60
CA GLN A 98 -17.70 -14.51 -6.95
C GLN A 98 -17.25 -14.81 -5.53
N GLY A 99 -16.05 -14.34 -5.16
CA GLY A 99 -15.50 -14.41 -3.81
C GLY A 99 -16.18 -13.45 -2.84
N GLN A 100 -15.73 -13.45 -1.61
CA GLN A 100 -16.13 -12.45 -0.61
C GLN A 100 -15.33 -11.16 -0.80
N TRP A 101 -15.87 -10.05 -0.28
CA TRP A 101 -15.17 -8.78 -0.26
C TRP A 101 -14.06 -8.80 0.82
N GLU A 102 -12.83 -8.56 0.39
CA GLU A 102 -11.67 -8.42 1.26
C GLU A 102 -11.29 -6.94 1.37
N VAL A 103 -11.13 -6.45 2.59
CA VAL A 103 -10.78 -5.04 2.83
C VAL A 103 -9.26 -4.88 2.78
N GLU A 104 -8.78 -4.06 1.84
CA GLU A 104 -7.38 -3.67 1.73
C GLU A 104 -7.07 -2.39 2.52
N VAL A 105 -7.94 -1.39 2.44
CA VAL A 105 -7.85 -0.11 3.16
C VAL A 105 -9.16 0.15 3.88
N GLY A 106 -9.10 0.59 5.12
CA GLY A 106 -10.24 0.90 5.96
C GLY A 106 -10.48 -0.13 7.06
N GLU A 107 -11.56 0.05 7.79
CA GLU A 107 -11.96 -0.89 8.83
C GLU A 107 -12.63 -2.12 8.20
N PRO A 108 -12.22 -3.34 8.59
CA PRO A 108 -12.96 -4.53 8.19
C PRO A 108 -14.41 -4.42 8.71
N PRO A 109 -15.39 -4.91 7.94
CA PRO A 109 -16.77 -4.93 8.43
C PRO A 109 -16.80 -5.73 9.73
N ALA A 110 -17.54 -5.20 10.72
CA ALA A 110 -17.80 -5.96 11.93
C ALA A 110 -18.36 -7.33 11.53
N SER A 111 -17.71 -8.40 12.01
CA SER A 111 -18.22 -9.75 11.73
C SER A 111 -19.68 -9.80 12.12
N PRO A 112 -20.61 -10.23 11.24
CA PRO A 112 -21.98 -10.39 11.65
C PRO A 112 -21.98 -11.33 12.84
N VAL A 113 -22.45 -10.83 13.99
CA VAL A 113 -22.59 -11.64 15.19
C VAL A 113 -23.58 -12.74 14.83
N ALA A 114 -23.05 -13.91 14.49
CA ALA A 114 -23.87 -15.07 14.29
C ALA A 114 -24.59 -15.32 15.62
N SER A 115 -25.90 -15.19 15.59
CA SER A 115 -26.78 -15.52 16.70
C SER A 115 -26.85 -17.03 16.87
N SER A 116 -25.80 -17.60 17.44
CA SER A 116 -25.82 -18.98 17.92
C SER A 116 -24.84 -19.09 19.10
N ASP A 117 -25.26 -19.79 20.13
CA ASP A 117 -24.69 -19.88 21.47
C ASP A 117 -23.24 -20.38 21.61
N ASP A 118 -22.51 -20.60 20.51
CA ASP A 118 -21.14 -21.11 20.50
C ASP A 118 -20.12 -20.12 19.88
N VAL A 119 -20.33 -18.83 20.04
CA VAL A 119 -19.42 -17.84 19.48
C VAL A 119 -18.20 -17.69 20.37
N ILE A 120 -17.04 -18.09 19.85
CA ILE A 120 -15.74 -17.62 20.35
C ILE A 120 -15.78 -16.09 20.30
N LYS A 121 -16.03 -15.46 21.45
CA LYS A 121 -16.03 -13.99 21.56
C LYS A 121 -14.66 -13.50 21.13
N GLU A 122 -14.63 -12.68 20.07
CA GLU A 122 -13.40 -11.99 19.66
C GLU A 122 -12.86 -11.23 20.89
N ASN A 123 -11.67 -11.63 21.33
CA ASN A 123 -11.08 -11.04 22.52
C ASN A 123 -10.64 -9.62 22.18
N ASN A 124 -11.28 -8.62 22.77
CA ASN A 124 -10.93 -7.19 22.58
C ASN A 124 -9.47 -6.85 22.94
N SER A 125 -8.72 -7.78 23.51
CA SER A 125 -7.29 -7.66 23.78
C SER A 125 -6.39 -8.11 22.62
N ASN A 126 -6.93 -8.74 21.57
CA ASN A 126 -6.14 -9.13 20.41
C ASN A 126 -5.68 -7.90 19.61
N PRO A 127 -4.44 -7.90 19.10
CA PRO A 127 -3.99 -6.81 18.24
C PRO A 127 -4.86 -6.68 16.98
N LEU A 128 -5.42 -5.50 16.76
CA LEU A 128 -6.21 -5.18 15.57
C LEU A 128 -5.32 -4.46 14.55
N PHE A 129 -5.09 -5.10 13.43
CA PHE A 129 -4.32 -4.56 12.33
C PHE A 129 -5.24 -4.00 11.26
N MET A 130 -5.08 -2.71 10.95
CA MET A 130 -5.84 -2.06 9.88
C MET A 130 -4.95 -1.11 9.09
N ARG A 131 -5.29 -0.90 7.82
CA ARG A 131 -4.66 0.09 6.96
C ARG A 131 -5.57 1.31 6.81
N THR A 132 -5.01 2.50 7.01
CA THR A 132 -5.69 3.78 6.82
C THR A 132 -4.72 4.73 6.14
N ASP A 133 -4.85 4.92 4.85
CA ASP A 133 -3.92 5.72 4.07
C ASP A 133 -4.17 7.22 4.28
N THR A 134 -3.09 7.99 4.14
CA THR A 134 -3.12 9.44 3.98
C THR A 134 -2.81 9.83 2.55
N LYS A 135 -2.94 11.10 2.21
CA LYS A 135 -2.58 11.59 0.87
C LYS A 135 -1.13 11.30 0.48
N SER A 136 -0.21 11.31 1.44
CA SER A 136 1.24 11.19 1.18
C SER A 136 1.88 9.91 1.68
N SER A 137 1.16 9.08 2.43
CA SER A 137 1.72 7.90 3.07
C SER A 137 0.71 6.76 3.15
N PHE A 138 1.19 5.56 2.95
CA PHE A 138 0.50 4.37 3.40
C PHE A 138 0.64 4.29 4.91
N GLN A 139 -0.44 3.99 5.62
CA GLN A 139 -0.41 3.97 7.08
C GLN A 139 -1.13 2.74 7.62
N TRP A 140 -0.49 2.04 8.53
CA TRP A 140 -1.08 0.92 9.26
C TRP A 140 -1.18 1.26 10.73
N ARG A 141 -2.33 0.97 11.30
CA ARG A 141 -2.62 1.15 12.72
C ARG A 141 -2.84 -0.21 13.36
N ILE A 142 -2.04 -0.51 14.37
CA ILE A 142 -2.14 -1.74 15.12
C ILE A 142 -2.53 -1.37 16.55
N ARG A 143 -3.79 -1.61 16.89
CA ARG A 143 -4.34 -1.35 18.24
C ARG A 143 -4.06 -2.51 19.17
N ASN A 144 -4.22 -2.30 20.47
CA ASN A 144 -4.07 -3.31 21.52
C ASN A 144 -2.64 -3.85 21.64
N LEU A 145 -1.64 -2.99 21.55
CA LEU A 145 -0.24 -3.28 21.78
C LEU A 145 0.28 -2.54 23.03
N PRO A 146 0.05 -3.04 24.25
CA PRO A 146 0.38 -2.35 25.50
C PRO A 146 1.88 -2.49 25.85
N TYR A 147 2.77 -2.20 24.92
CA TYR A 147 4.21 -2.29 25.09
C TYR A 147 4.84 -0.90 24.94
N PRO A 148 5.94 -0.59 25.63
CA PRO A 148 6.66 0.66 25.42
C PRO A 148 7.30 0.72 24.03
N LYS A 149 7.52 1.95 23.52
CA LYS A 149 7.96 2.19 22.14
C LYS A 149 9.29 1.50 21.79
N ASP A 150 10.22 1.43 22.72
CA ASP A 150 11.55 0.83 22.56
C ASP A 150 11.55 -0.68 22.35
N VAL A 151 10.42 -1.34 22.66
CA VAL A 151 10.23 -2.78 22.41
C VAL A 151 9.99 -3.09 20.93
N PHE A 152 9.49 -2.11 20.15
CA PHE A 152 9.14 -2.33 18.75
C PHE A 152 10.34 -2.16 17.82
N SER A 153 10.46 -3.09 16.88
CA SER A 153 11.34 -3.00 15.72
C SER A 153 10.49 -3.10 14.45
N VAL A 154 10.55 -2.07 13.62
CA VAL A 154 9.82 -2.02 12.34
C VAL A 154 10.85 -1.82 11.25
N VAL A 155 10.92 -2.75 10.31
CA VAL A 155 11.94 -2.75 9.26
C VAL A 155 11.31 -3.08 7.90
N VAL A 156 11.90 -2.53 6.85
CA VAL A 156 11.64 -2.98 5.47
C VAL A 156 12.60 -4.12 5.14
N GLU A 157 12.09 -5.16 4.51
CA GLU A 157 12.88 -6.23 3.92
C GLU A 157 12.73 -6.14 2.39
N PRO A 158 13.68 -5.47 1.69
CA PRO A 158 13.55 -5.22 0.27
C PRO A 158 13.57 -6.49 -0.58
N SER A 159 14.35 -7.51 -0.18
CA SER A 159 14.45 -8.78 -0.89
C SER A 159 13.13 -9.55 -0.92
N GLU A 160 12.33 -9.42 0.14
CA GLU A 160 11.02 -10.05 0.26
C GLU A 160 9.85 -9.09 -0.04
N LYS A 161 10.16 -7.85 -0.42
CA LYS A 161 9.20 -6.77 -0.71
C LYS A 161 8.14 -6.62 0.38
N CYS A 162 8.56 -6.60 1.64
CA CYS A 162 7.64 -6.57 2.78
C CYS A 162 8.11 -5.66 3.92
N ILE A 163 7.19 -5.36 4.82
CA ILE A 163 7.45 -4.69 6.09
C ILE A 163 7.28 -5.71 7.21
N ILE A 164 8.23 -5.73 8.13
CA ILE A 164 8.25 -6.64 9.27
C ILE A 164 8.17 -5.82 10.55
N ILE A 165 7.19 -6.13 11.38
CA ILE A 165 7.03 -5.62 12.74
C ILE A 165 7.34 -6.75 13.69
N LYS A 166 8.24 -6.52 14.62
CA LYS A 166 8.56 -7.47 15.68
C LYS A 166 8.78 -6.76 17.01
N THR A 167 8.55 -7.48 18.11
CA THR A 167 8.82 -6.98 19.46
C THR A 167 9.96 -7.77 20.09
N SER A 168 10.83 -7.10 20.85
CA SER A 168 11.96 -7.73 21.55
C SER A 168 11.50 -8.78 22.55
N ASN A 169 10.30 -8.60 23.14
CA ASN A 169 9.68 -9.57 24.05
C ASN A 169 9.02 -10.76 23.32
N LYS A 170 9.12 -10.85 21.99
CA LYS A 170 8.57 -11.92 21.13
C LYS A 170 7.05 -12.13 21.23
N LYS A 171 6.30 -11.15 21.73
CA LYS A 171 4.84 -11.25 21.90
C LYS A 171 4.05 -10.77 20.69
N TYR A 172 4.68 -10.05 19.76
CA TYR A 172 4.05 -9.61 18.51
C TYR A 172 5.01 -9.76 17.35
N TYR A 173 4.51 -10.33 16.27
CA TYR A 173 5.18 -10.44 14.98
C TYR A 173 4.15 -10.28 13.86
N LYS A 174 4.42 -9.42 12.89
CA LYS A 174 3.60 -9.27 11.69
C LYS A 174 4.49 -8.97 10.50
N LYS A 175 4.34 -9.76 9.45
CA LYS A 175 4.93 -9.54 8.12
C LYS A 175 3.79 -9.22 7.17
N PHE A 176 3.94 -8.16 6.36
CA PHE A 176 2.94 -7.77 5.38
C PHE A 176 3.60 -7.03 4.21
N SER A 177 2.98 -7.13 3.04
CA SER A 177 3.36 -6.41 1.84
C SER A 177 2.57 -5.11 1.69
N VAL A 178 2.94 -4.32 0.70
CA VAL A 178 2.23 -3.11 0.30
C VAL A 178 1.68 -3.34 -1.11
N PRO A 179 0.39 -3.69 -1.25
CA PRO A 179 -0.16 -4.10 -2.54
C PRO A 179 0.01 -3.06 -3.66
N ASP A 180 -0.02 -1.76 -3.31
CA ASP A 180 0.19 -0.69 -4.29
C ASP A 180 1.62 -0.69 -4.86
N MET A 181 2.62 -0.99 -4.02
CA MET A 181 4.01 -1.14 -4.44
C MET A 181 4.19 -2.38 -5.31
N GLU A 182 3.50 -3.48 -4.96
CA GLU A 182 3.53 -4.72 -5.75
C GLU A 182 2.90 -4.53 -7.13
N ARG A 183 1.71 -3.92 -7.20
CA ARG A 183 1.02 -3.62 -8.46
C ARG A 183 1.81 -2.70 -9.39
N SER A 184 2.63 -1.84 -8.81
CA SER A 184 3.49 -0.90 -9.54
C SER A 184 4.92 -1.40 -9.72
N GLU A 185 5.26 -2.59 -9.20
CA GLU A 185 6.60 -3.21 -9.20
C GLU A 185 7.71 -2.28 -8.69
N LEU A 186 7.35 -1.35 -7.81
CA LEU A 186 8.29 -0.36 -7.29
C LEU A 186 9.17 -0.95 -6.17
N PRO A 187 10.45 -0.58 -6.12
CA PRO A 187 11.34 -1.00 -5.06
C PRO A 187 10.99 -0.34 -3.73
N PHE A 188 11.28 -1.03 -2.63
CA PHE A 188 11.12 -0.48 -1.30
C PHE A 188 12.32 0.38 -0.89
N ASP A 189 12.04 1.56 -0.34
CA ASP A 189 13.03 2.46 0.26
C ASP A 189 12.95 2.39 1.79
N CYS A 190 14.02 1.93 2.43
CA CYS A 190 14.10 1.85 3.88
C CYS A 190 13.94 3.23 4.55
N SER A 191 14.34 4.31 3.87
CA SER A 191 14.24 5.67 4.41
C SER A 191 12.82 6.23 4.41
N ALA A 192 11.91 5.63 3.64
CA ALA A 192 10.52 6.02 3.56
C ALA A 192 9.67 5.50 4.73
N LEU A 193 10.22 4.55 5.53
CA LEU A 193 9.54 3.94 6.66
C LEU A 193 9.73 4.75 7.93
N SER A 194 8.66 4.95 8.67
CA SER A 194 8.67 5.52 10.01
C SER A 194 7.58 4.89 10.88
N PHE A 195 7.75 4.93 12.19
CA PHE A 195 6.70 4.47 13.10
C PHE A 195 6.64 5.29 14.37
N THR A 196 5.46 5.34 14.95
CA THR A 196 5.18 5.95 16.26
C THR A 196 4.31 5.02 17.08
N HIS A 197 4.41 5.13 18.41
CA HIS A 197 3.57 4.38 19.32
C HIS A 197 3.02 5.31 20.40
N ALA A 198 1.69 5.31 20.55
CA ALA A 198 0.98 6.06 21.59
C ALA A 198 -0.36 5.38 21.89
N ASN A 199 -0.82 5.45 23.14
CA ASN A 199 -2.12 4.92 23.57
C ASN A 199 -2.36 3.46 23.13
N ASN A 200 -1.38 2.57 23.37
CA ASN A 200 -1.42 1.16 22.98
C ASN A 200 -1.64 0.93 21.48
N THR A 201 -1.35 1.93 20.66
CA THR A 201 -1.47 1.86 19.20
C THR A 201 -0.13 2.12 18.55
N LEU A 202 0.34 1.16 17.76
CA LEU A 202 1.49 1.34 16.87
C LEU A 202 0.97 1.86 15.53
N ILE A 203 1.55 2.97 15.08
CA ILE A 203 1.28 3.56 13.78
C ILE A 203 2.54 3.41 12.95
N VAL A 204 2.47 2.66 11.86
CA VAL A 204 3.53 2.48 10.88
C VAL A 204 3.16 3.28 9.65
N SER A 205 4.07 4.12 9.17
CA SER A 205 3.87 4.97 8.01
C SER A 205 4.98 4.73 7.00
N TYR A 206 4.60 4.51 5.74
CA TYR A 206 5.51 4.42 4.61
C TYR A 206 5.18 5.51 3.61
N LYS A 207 6.14 6.39 3.31
CA LYS A 207 5.95 7.51 2.39
C LYS A 207 5.70 6.98 0.97
N LYS A 208 4.62 7.43 0.33
CA LYS A 208 4.28 7.02 -1.04
C LYS A 208 5.34 7.52 -2.04
N PRO A 209 5.82 6.67 -2.94
CA PRO A 209 6.65 7.09 -4.08
C PRO A 209 5.92 8.10 -4.97
N LYS A 210 6.69 8.90 -5.71
CA LYS A 210 6.13 9.93 -6.60
C LYS A 210 5.25 9.33 -7.70
N GLU A 211 5.62 8.18 -8.20
CA GLU A 211 4.93 7.42 -9.23
C GLU A 211 3.49 7.09 -8.78
N ILE A 212 3.35 6.57 -7.57
CA ILE A 212 2.03 6.26 -6.99
C ILE A 212 1.22 7.54 -6.73
N LEU A 213 1.85 8.59 -6.21
CA LEU A 213 1.17 9.87 -5.99
C LEU A 213 0.63 10.47 -7.30
N THR A 214 1.40 10.38 -8.38
CA THR A 214 0.98 10.85 -9.71
C THR A 214 -0.20 10.04 -10.22
N LEU A 215 -0.12 8.70 -10.14
CA LEU A 215 -1.18 7.80 -10.56
C LEU A 215 -2.48 8.04 -9.77
N GLU A 216 -2.40 8.16 -8.44
CA GLU A 216 -3.56 8.45 -7.59
C GLU A 216 -4.20 9.80 -7.95
N GLN A 217 -3.39 10.82 -8.24
CA GLN A 217 -3.89 12.14 -8.64
C GLN A 217 -4.59 12.11 -10.00
N GLU A 218 -4.03 11.40 -10.98
CA GLU A 218 -4.62 11.24 -12.30
C GLU A 218 -5.93 10.46 -12.23
N LEU A 219 -5.92 9.34 -11.51
CA LEU A 219 -7.11 8.54 -11.27
C LEU A 219 -8.22 9.38 -10.62
N LEU A 220 -7.90 10.12 -9.57
CA LEU A 220 -8.87 10.96 -8.87
C LEU A 220 -9.47 12.04 -9.79
N LYS A 221 -8.65 12.64 -10.68
CA LYS A 221 -9.15 13.58 -11.69
C LYS A 221 -10.14 12.91 -12.65
N GLU A 222 -9.88 11.68 -13.07
CA GLU A 222 -10.79 10.89 -13.90
C GLU A 222 -12.09 10.56 -13.17
N LEU A 223 -11.99 10.06 -11.93
CA LEU A 223 -13.14 9.70 -11.10
C LEU A 223 -14.07 10.88 -10.80
N LYS A 224 -13.52 12.09 -10.69
CA LYS A 224 -14.31 13.31 -10.53
C LYS A 224 -15.18 13.67 -11.74
N LYS A 225 -14.79 13.23 -12.93
CA LYS A 225 -15.56 13.44 -14.16
C LYS A 225 -16.72 12.47 -14.31
N LEU A 226 -16.72 11.36 -13.59
CA LEU A 226 -17.81 10.38 -13.64
C LEU A 226 -19.06 11.02 -13.04
N LYS A 227 -20.16 10.98 -13.80
CA LYS A 227 -21.47 11.38 -13.29
C LYS A 227 -21.91 10.37 -12.22
N GLY A 228 -21.89 10.77 -10.95
CA GLY A 228 -22.48 9.96 -9.89
C GLY A 228 -24.00 9.92 -10.04
N THR A 229 -24.60 8.74 -9.99
CA THR A 229 -26.04 8.66 -9.69
C THR A 229 -26.23 9.13 -8.25
N GLY A 230 -26.77 10.35 -8.08
CA GLY A 230 -27.13 10.89 -6.78
C GLY A 230 -28.35 10.17 -6.25
N ASP A 231 -28.42 10.05 -4.94
CA ASP A 231 -29.63 9.62 -4.23
C ASP A 231 -30.74 10.65 -4.50
N GLY A 232 -31.73 10.29 -5.31
CA GLY A 232 -32.92 11.10 -5.48
C GLY A 232 -33.17 11.67 -6.88
N ASN A 233 -33.25 10.85 -7.89
CA ASN A 233 -34.22 11.04 -8.98
C ASN A 233 -34.36 9.74 -9.79
N VAL A 234 -35.05 8.78 -9.26
CA VAL A 234 -35.70 7.76 -10.10
C VAL A 234 -37.02 8.40 -10.53
N ASP A 235 -36.97 9.24 -11.58
CA ASP A 235 -38.16 9.54 -12.34
C ASP A 235 -38.62 8.23 -13.00
N CYS A 236 -39.43 7.47 -12.30
CA CYS A 236 -40.28 6.45 -12.88
C CYS A 236 -41.23 7.14 -13.84
N LYS A 237 -40.84 7.30 -15.10
CA LYS A 237 -41.82 7.53 -16.16
C LYS A 237 -42.64 6.25 -16.30
N THR A 238 -43.75 6.18 -15.58
CA THR A 238 -44.85 5.28 -15.89
C THR A 238 -45.39 5.68 -17.27
N GLN A 239 -45.24 4.79 -18.24
CA GLN A 239 -46.09 4.72 -19.43
C GLN A 239 -47.30 3.88 -19.12
#